data_94af3f51782484481e05446bf379f6cc
#
_entry.id   94af3f51782484481e05446bf379f6cc
#
_cell.length_a   1.000
_cell.length_b   1.000
_cell.length_c   1.000
_cell.angle_alpha   90.00
_cell.angle_beta   90.00
_cell.angle_gamma   90.00
#
_symmetry.space_group_name_H-M   'P 1'
#
loop_
_entity.id
_entity.type
_entity.pdbx_description
1 polymer ?
#
loop_
_entity_poly.entity_id
_entity_poly.type
_entity_poly.pdbx_seq_one_letter_code
_entity_poly.pdbx_strand_id
1 'polypeptide(L)'
;KAYFYLLNLTMEELLHYFPGLTAHQIAQFELLSTLYKDWNLKINVVSRKDIDEIYLRHVLHSLAIAKVQPFSPGSSVLDVGTGGGFPGIPLAILFPEVQFHLVDSIGKKIKVVEQVRDGLELQNVKVTNARAETITGHYDFIVSRAVAEMETFVRWVKNRVAKKSNHDLKNGILYLKG
;
A
#
# COMPACT_ATOMS: atom_id res chain seq x y z
N LYS A 1 17.33 20.12 13.02
CA LYS A 1 17.71 20.64 11.69
C LYS A 1 18.01 19.51 10.68
N ALA A 2 18.76 18.46 11.04
CA ALA A 2 19.05 17.31 10.15
C ALA A 2 17.78 16.49 9.79
N TYR A 3 16.86 16.36 10.72
CA TYR A 3 15.59 15.66 10.52
C TYR A 3 14.66 16.35 9.51
N PHE A 4 14.64 17.67 9.53
CA PHE A 4 13.88 18.49 8.58
C PHE A 4 14.46 18.39 7.16
N TYR A 5 15.78 18.24 7.06
CA TYR A 5 16.48 18.09 5.78
C TYR A 5 16.22 16.71 5.13
N LEU A 6 16.18 15.63 5.94
CA LEU A 6 15.85 14.28 5.47
C LEU A 6 14.37 14.17 5.02
N LEU A 7 13.45 14.85 5.72
CA LEU A 7 12.04 14.87 5.34
C LEU A 7 11.84 15.61 4.01
N ASN A 8 12.55 16.70 3.79
CA ASN A 8 12.50 17.47 2.55
C ASN A 8 13.07 16.68 1.37
N LEU A 9 14.19 15.97 1.55
CA LEU A 9 14.79 15.17 0.47
C LEU A 9 13.82 14.09 -0.04
N THR A 10 13.13 13.39 0.87
CA THR A 10 12.20 12.29 0.52
C THR A 10 10.91 12.79 -0.11
N MET A 11 10.40 13.97 0.28
CA MET A 11 9.26 14.60 -0.41
C MET A 11 9.66 15.16 -1.78
N GLU A 12 10.85 15.71 -1.94
CA GLU A 12 11.39 16.13 -3.24
C GLU A 12 11.49 14.93 -4.19
N GLU A 13 12.01 13.80 -3.73
CA GLU A 13 12.03 12.56 -4.51
C GLU A 13 10.63 12.08 -4.90
N LEU A 14 9.68 12.08 -3.98
CA LEU A 14 8.30 11.71 -4.26
C LEU A 14 7.69 12.61 -5.34
N LEU A 15 7.85 13.94 -5.21
CA LEU A 15 7.36 14.91 -6.19
C LEU A 15 8.09 14.83 -7.53
N HIS A 16 9.36 14.45 -7.53
CA HIS A 16 10.11 14.19 -8.76
C HIS A 16 9.48 13.04 -9.56
N TYR A 17 9.12 11.93 -8.89
CA TYR A 17 8.50 10.79 -9.55
C TYR A 17 7.00 10.98 -9.80
N PHE A 18 6.31 11.76 -8.97
CA PHE A 18 4.86 11.98 -9.02
C PHE A 18 4.52 13.48 -8.93
N PRO A 19 4.85 14.27 -9.98
CA PRO A 19 4.69 15.73 -9.95
C PRO A 19 3.23 16.20 -9.94
N GLY A 20 2.28 15.30 -10.24
CA GLY A 20 0.84 15.59 -10.29
C GLY A 20 0.10 15.39 -8.96
N LEU A 21 0.79 15.21 -7.83
CA LEU A 21 0.14 15.09 -6.53
C LEU A 21 -0.59 16.37 -6.14
N THR A 22 -1.82 16.22 -5.67
CA THR A 22 -2.61 17.33 -5.11
C THR A 22 -2.05 17.75 -3.74
N ALA A 23 -2.37 18.97 -3.30
CA ALA A 23 -1.98 19.45 -1.96
C ALA A 23 -2.50 18.51 -0.84
N HIS A 24 -3.69 17.92 -1.02
CA HIS A 24 -4.24 16.96 -0.07
C HIS A 24 -3.41 15.67 -0.01
N GLN A 25 -3.03 15.10 -1.15
CA GLN A 25 -2.16 13.91 -1.21
C GLN A 25 -0.78 14.17 -0.60
N ILE A 26 -0.20 15.35 -0.85
CA ILE A 26 1.07 15.76 -0.25
C ILE A 26 0.94 15.77 1.28
N ALA A 27 -0.10 16.41 1.82
CA ALA A 27 -0.36 16.43 3.26
C ALA A 27 -0.56 15.03 3.85
N GLN A 28 -1.25 14.13 3.13
CA GLN A 28 -1.40 12.73 3.54
C GLN A 28 -0.05 11.99 3.58
N PHE A 29 0.81 12.17 2.59
CA PHE A 29 2.15 11.57 2.59
C PHE A 29 3.02 12.14 3.71
N GLU A 30 2.96 13.43 4.02
CA GLU A 30 3.68 14.04 5.14
C GLU A 30 3.21 13.45 6.49
N LEU A 31 1.90 13.34 6.70
CA LEU A 31 1.30 12.80 7.91
C LEU A 31 1.61 11.30 8.09
N LEU A 32 1.72 10.54 6.99
CA LEU A 32 1.95 9.11 6.99
C LEU A 32 3.18 8.72 7.83
N SER A 33 4.30 9.41 7.67
CA SER A 33 5.54 9.12 8.42
C SER A 33 5.34 9.28 9.93
N THR A 34 4.65 10.33 10.35
CA THR A 34 4.35 10.59 11.78
C THR A 34 3.48 9.49 12.35
N LEU A 35 2.39 9.13 11.66
CA LEU A 35 1.48 8.07 12.10
C LEU A 35 2.21 6.72 12.26
N TYR A 36 3.03 6.34 11.29
CA TYR A 36 3.77 5.08 11.41
C TYR A 36 4.81 5.11 12.53
N LYS A 37 5.50 6.21 12.77
CA LYS A 37 6.44 6.35 13.90
C LYS A 37 5.73 6.15 15.22
N ASP A 38 4.59 6.81 15.43
CA ASP A 38 3.81 6.72 16.66
C ASP A 38 3.25 5.31 16.90
N TRP A 39 2.74 4.67 15.84
CA TRP A 39 2.20 3.31 15.95
C TRP A 39 3.29 2.26 16.08
N ASN A 40 4.45 2.44 15.43
CA ASN A 40 5.55 1.51 15.50
C ASN A 40 6.20 1.43 16.90
N LEU A 41 6.06 2.47 17.71
CA LEU A 41 6.43 2.43 19.14
C LEU A 41 5.56 1.44 19.93
N LYS A 42 4.32 1.21 19.50
CA LYS A 42 3.34 0.34 20.17
C LYS A 42 3.31 -1.06 19.56
N ILE A 43 3.34 -1.13 18.24
CA ILE A 43 3.24 -2.37 17.46
C ILE A 43 4.25 -2.28 16.33
N ASN A 44 5.28 -3.13 16.36
CA ASN A 44 6.33 -3.15 15.35
C ASN A 44 5.81 -3.71 14.01
N VAL A 45 5.41 -2.83 13.10
CA VAL A 45 4.93 -3.17 11.74
C VAL A 45 5.95 -2.85 10.65
N VAL A 46 6.90 -1.96 10.97
CA VAL A 46 8.07 -1.61 10.16
C VAL A 46 9.31 -1.88 10.99
N SER A 47 10.38 -2.41 10.40
CA SER A 47 11.61 -2.67 11.15
C SER A 47 12.15 -1.38 11.76
N ARG A 48 12.83 -1.48 12.92
CA ARG A 48 13.42 -0.31 13.59
C ARG A 48 14.48 0.39 12.73
N LYS A 49 15.09 -0.32 11.79
CA LYS A 49 16.09 0.24 10.86
C LYS A 49 15.44 1.01 9.72
N ASP A 50 14.22 0.62 9.32
CA ASP A 50 13.55 1.15 8.15
C ASP A 50 12.58 2.29 8.48
N ILE A 51 12.21 2.46 9.77
CA ILE A 51 11.22 3.46 10.17
C ILE A 51 11.67 4.90 9.88
N ASP A 52 12.96 5.18 9.99
CA ASP A 52 13.52 6.50 9.68
C ASP A 52 13.67 6.71 8.15
N GLU A 53 13.72 5.63 7.38
CA GLU A 53 13.77 5.63 5.91
C GLU A 53 12.44 5.16 5.28
N ILE A 54 11.32 5.33 6.00
CA ILE A 54 10.00 4.80 5.60
C ILE A 54 9.59 5.25 4.19
N TYR A 55 9.93 6.47 3.80
CA TYR A 55 9.61 6.98 2.47
C TYR A 55 10.34 6.21 1.38
N LEU A 56 11.64 6.04 1.51
CA LEU A 56 12.45 5.34 0.50
C LEU A 56 12.12 3.84 0.46
N ARG A 57 12.16 3.19 1.63
CA ARG A 57 12.08 1.74 1.73
C ARG A 57 10.67 1.18 1.63
N HIS A 58 9.66 1.99 1.95
CA HIS A 58 8.28 1.54 1.97
C HIS A 58 7.36 2.33 1.04
N VAL A 59 7.36 3.66 1.10
CA VAL A 59 6.46 4.49 0.28
C VAL A 59 6.86 4.43 -1.20
N LEU A 60 8.05 4.86 -1.57
CA LEU A 60 8.51 4.87 -2.96
C LEU A 60 8.59 3.47 -3.56
N HIS A 61 9.03 2.49 -2.77
CA HIS A 61 9.01 1.09 -3.20
C HIS A 61 7.59 0.61 -3.53
N SER A 62 6.59 0.96 -2.71
CA SER A 62 5.18 0.66 -2.97
C SER A 62 4.67 1.34 -4.24
N LEU A 63 5.02 2.61 -4.41
CA LEU A 63 4.59 3.42 -5.55
C LEU A 63 5.28 3.03 -6.87
N ALA A 64 6.32 2.21 -6.85
CA ALA A 64 6.90 1.62 -8.06
C ALA A 64 5.86 0.84 -8.89
N ILE A 65 4.86 0.25 -8.23
CA ILE A 65 3.71 -0.40 -8.90
C ILE A 65 3.02 0.57 -9.86
N ALA A 66 2.80 1.82 -9.44
CA ALA A 66 2.12 2.84 -10.22
C ALA A 66 2.88 3.25 -11.49
N LYS A 67 4.21 3.04 -11.51
CA LYS A 67 5.03 3.28 -12.72
C LYS A 67 4.89 2.16 -13.75
N VAL A 68 4.56 0.96 -13.31
CA VAL A 68 4.31 -0.20 -14.19
C VAL A 68 2.85 -0.22 -14.64
N GLN A 69 1.92 0.03 -13.71
CA GLN A 69 0.49 0.00 -13.94
C GLN A 69 -0.20 1.13 -13.17
N PRO A 70 -0.52 2.25 -13.81
CA PRO A 70 -1.44 3.21 -13.26
C PRO A 70 -2.86 2.61 -13.25
N PHE A 71 -3.53 2.70 -12.10
CA PHE A 71 -4.89 2.18 -11.95
C PHE A 71 -5.92 3.20 -12.44
N SER A 72 -6.89 2.74 -13.22
CA SER A 72 -7.99 3.58 -13.69
C SER A 72 -9.03 3.84 -12.57
N PRO A 73 -9.71 4.99 -12.56
CA PRO A 73 -10.82 5.25 -11.65
C PRO A 73 -11.86 4.13 -11.64
N GLY A 74 -12.34 3.77 -10.45
CA GLY A 74 -13.32 2.70 -10.27
C GLY A 74 -12.72 1.28 -10.24
N SER A 75 -11.41 1.12 -10.43
CA SER A 75 -10.73 -0.16 -10.28
C SER A 75 -10.75 -0.67 -8.85
N SER A 76 -10.56 -1.97 -8.70
CA SER A 76 -10.47 -2.67 -7.41
C SER A 76 -9.11 -3.38 -7.26
N VAL A 77 -8.44 -3.13 -6.15
CA VAL A 77 -7.11 -3.70 -5.84
C VAL A 77 -7.15 -4.43 -4.50
N LEU A 78 -6.68 -5.66 -4.49
CA LEU A 78 -6.51 -6.47 -3.27
C LEU A 78 -5.04 -6.46 -2.86
N ASP A 79 -4.73 -5.99 -1.66
CA ASP A 79 -3.40 -6.08 -1.05
C ASP A 79 -3.37 -7.25 -0.07
N VAL A 80 -2.65 -8.30 -0.43
CA VAL A 80 -2.58 -9.56 0.34
C VAL A 80 -1.30 -9.61 1.16
N GLY A 81 -1.48 -9.84 2.46
CA GLY A 81 -0.38 -9.78 3.42
C GLY A 81 0.16 -8.36 3.56
N THR A 82 -0.76 -7.42 3.67
CA THR A 82 -0.46 -5.98 3.69
C THR A 82 0.52 -5.56 4.80
N GLY A 83 0.66 -6.40 5.84
CA GLY A 83 1.55 -6.10 6.96
C GLY A 83 1.20 -4.79 7.64
N GLY A 84 2.07 -3.83 7.57
CA GLY A 84 1.84 -2.47 8.05
C GLY A 84 1.06 -1.59 7.07
N GLY A 85 0.44 -2.11 6.01
CA GLY A 85 -0.29 -1.32 5.02
C GLY A 85 0.51 -1.05 3.73
N PHE A 86 1.56 -1.83 3.46
CA PHE A 86 2.41 -1.67 2.29
C PHE A 86 2.31 -2.88 1.35
N PRO A 87 2.00 -2.66 0.06
CA PRO A 87 1.96 -1.40 -0.69
C PRO A 87 0.62 -0.63 -0.65
N GLY A 88 -0.44 -1.14 -0.05
CA GLY A 88 -1.81 -0.66 -0.19
C GLY A 88 -2.05 0.79 0.23
N ILE A 89 -1.56 1.24 1.39
CA ILE A 89 -1.78 2.62 1.89
C ILE A 89 -1.15 3.67 0.96
N PRO A 90 0.13 3.59 0.56
CA PRO A 90 0.69 4.55 -0.39
C PRO A 90 -0.04 4.59 -1.73
N LEU A 91 -0.46 3.42 -2.24
CA LEU A 91 -1.23 3.35 -3.49
C LEU A 91 -2.62 3.95 -3.34
N ALA A 92 -3.27 3.78 -2.18
CA ALA A 92 -4.58 4.37 -1.92
C ALA A 92 -4.55 5.90 -1.83
N ILE A 93 -3.47 6.48 -1.30
CA ILE A 93 -3.24 7.93 -1.34
C ILE A 93 -3.07 8.40 -2.79
N LEU A 94 -2.27 7.68 -3.59
CA LEU A 94 -1.98 8.07 -4.97
C LEU A 94 -3.23 7.96 -5.88
N PHE A 95 -4.09 6.95 -5.65
CA PHE A 95 -5.26 6.64 -6.47
C PHE A 95 -6.56 6.74 -5.66
N PRO A 96 -7.05 7.94 -5.32
CA PRO A 96 -8.22 8.12 -4.44
C PRO A 96 -9.53 7.57 -5.03
N GLU A 97 -9.63 7.41 -6.36
CA GLU A 97 -10.81 6.87 -7.04
C GLU A 97 -10.76 5.34 -7.26
N VAL A 98 -9.73 4.66 -6.73
CA VAL A 98 -9.54 3.20 -6.79
C VAL A 98 -9.89 2.60 -5.43
N GLN A 99 -10.62 1.48 -5.41
CA GLN A 99 -10.98 0.79 -4.18
C GLN A 99 -9.90 -0.21 -3.77
N PHE A 100 -9.33 -0.03 -2.60
CA PHE A 100 -8.31 -0.91 -2.03
C PHE A 100 -8.88 -1.78 -0.91
N HIS A 101 -8.60 -3.08 -0.98
CA HIS A 101 -8.92 -4.04 0.09
C HIS A 101 -7.62 -4.60 0.66
N LEU A 102 -7.25 -4.20 1.86
CA LEU A 102 -6.02 -4.60 2.54
C LEU A 102 -6.29 -5.75 3.50
N VAL A 103 -5.53 -6.82 3.37
CA VAL A 103 -5.76 -8.06 4.13
C VAL A 103 -4.47 -8.56 4.76
N ASP A 104 -4.55 -8.92 6.04
CA ASP A 104 -3.48 -9.64 6.75
C ASP A 104 -4.10 -10.58 7.80
N SER A 105 -3.45 -11.70 8.07
CA SER A 105 -3.90 -12.67 9.09
C SER A 105 -3.52 -12.26 10.52
N ILE A 106 -2.66 -11.27 10.68
CA ILE A 106 -2.15 -10.82 11.97
C ILE A 106 -2.95 -9.61 12.46
N GLY A 107 -3.92 -9.83 13.35
CA GLY A 107 -4.85 -8.82 13.82
C GLY A 107 -4.21 -7.56 14.41
N LYS A 108 -3.07 -7.69 15.11
CA LYS A 108 -2.35 -6.51 15.63
C LYS A 108 -1.79 -5.60 14.53
N LYS A 109 -1.41 -6.16 13.36
CA LYS A 109 -0.96 -5.36 12.21
C LYS A 109 -2.15 -4.67 11.55
N ILE A 110 -3.25 -5.39 11.39
CA ILE A 110 -4.51 -4.84 10.86
C ILE A 110 -4.98 -3.65 11.69
N LYS A 111 -4.90 -3.72 13.03
CA LYS A 111 -5.23 -2.59 13.90
C LYS A 111 -4.40 -1.34 13.58
N VAL A 112 -3.11 -1.47 13.27
CA VAL A 112 -2.27 -0.33 12.85
C VAL A 112 -2.74 0.21 11.51
N VAL A 113 -3.01 -0.67 10.55
CA VAL A 113 -3.49 -0.26 9.21
C VAL A 113 -4.81 0.51 9.30
N GLU A 114 -5.76 0.06 10.14
CA GLU A 114 -7.02 0.76 10.40
C GLU A 114 -6.77 2.16 10.96
N GLN A 115 -5.89 2.29 11.95
CA GLN A 115 -5.58 3.59 12.57
C GLN A 115 -4.85 4.54 11.61
N VAL A 116 -3.97 4.02 10.76
CA VAL A 116 -3.30 4.82 9.72
C VAL A 116 -4.31 5.24 8.65
N ARG A 117 -5.17 4.34 8.18
CA ARG A 117 -6.28 4.66 7.26
C ARG A 117 -7.15 5.79 7.80
N ASP A 118 -7.58 5.66 9.06
CA ASP A 118 -8.47 6.63 9.71
C ASP A 118 -7.76 7.98 9.93
N GLY A 119 -6.49 7.96 10.36
CA GLY A 119 -5.69 9.17 10.53
C GLY A 119 -5.38 9.91 9.22
N LEU A 120 -5.31 9.19 8.09
CA LEU A 120 -5.14 9.74 6.75
C LEU A 120 -6.48 10.04 6.06
N GLU A 121 -7.62 9.75 6.71
CA GLU A 121 -8.98 9.93 6.18
C GLU A 121 -9.23 9.22 4.83
N LEU A 122 -8.61 8.05 4.63
CA LEU A 122 -8.73 7.29 3.38
C LEU A 122 -10.09 6.58 3.29
N GLN A 123 -10.99 7.11 2.46
CA GLN A 123 -12.33 6.57 2.24
C GLN A 123 -12.38 5.40 1.26
N ASN A 124 -11.32 5.21 0.49
CA ASN A 124 -11.18 4.19 -0.55
C ASN A 124 -10.48 2.90 -0.05
N VAL A 125 -10.29 2.74 1.26
CA VAL A 125 -9.58 1.61 1.86
C VAL A 125 -10.49 0.79 2.77
N LYS A 126 -10.70 -0.47 2.41
CA LYS A 126 -11.27 -1.50 3.27
C LYS A 126 -10.14 -2.32 3.89
N VAL A 127 -10.24 -2.61 5.18
CA VAL A 127 -9.26 -3.44 5.90
C VAL A 127 -9.94 -4.68 6.45
N THR A 128 -9.29 -5.85 6.35
CA THR A 128 -9.86 -7.11 6.85
C THR A 128 -8.79 -7.98 7.50
N ASN A 129 -9.05 -8.45 8.73
CA ASN A 129 -8.23 -9.46 9.36
C ASN A 129 -8.68 -10.86 8.90
N ALA A 130 -7.97 -11.43 7.94
CA ALA A 130 -8.29 -12.74 7.37
C ALA A 130 -7.07 -13.40 6.72
N ARG A 131 -7.14 -14.69 6.48
CA ARG A 131 -6.19 -15.40 5.63
C ARG A 131 -6.53 -15.16 4.16
N ALA A 132 -5.49 -15.08 3.31
CA ALA A 132 -5.63 -14.82 1.86
C ALA A 132 -6.61 -15.77 1.17
N GLU A 133 -6.57 -17.05 1.51
CA GLU A 133 -7.38 -18.10 0.92
C GLU A 133 -8.89 -17.96 1.21
N THR A 134 -9.23 -17.25 2.29
CA THR A 134 -10.63 -17.08 2.72
C THR A 134 -11.30 -15.85 2.08
N ILE A 135 -10.52 -15.00 1.42
CA ILE A 135 -11.06 -13.79 0.77
C ILE A 135 -11.94 -14.18 -0.41
N THR A 136 -13.09 -13.56 -0.49
CA THR A 136 -14.06 -13.71 -1.58
C THR A 136 -14.05 -12.47 -2.48
N GLY A 137 -14.68 -12.56 -3.65
CA GLY A 137 -14.75 -11.46 -4.62
C GLY A 137 -13.66 -11.58 -5.70
N HIS A 138 -13.69 -10.61 -6.62
CA HIS A 138 -12.74 -10.51 -7.73
C HIS A 138 -12.23 -9.08 -7.79
N TYR A 139 -10.95 -8.93 -8.14
CA TYR A 139 -10.24 -7.66 -8.17
C TYR A 139 -9.54 -7.50 -9.52
N ASP A 140 -9.41 -6.27 -9.97
CA ASP A 140 -8.69 -5.98 -11.20
C ASP A 140 -7.21 -6.30 -11.02
N PHE A 141 -6.64 -5.89 -9.89
CA PHE A 141 -5.26 -6.24 -9.56
C PHE A 141 -5.14 -6.79 -8.14
N ILE A 142 -4.15 -7.66 -7.97
CA ILE A 142 -3.73 -8.15 -6.67
C ILE A 142 -2.29 -7.72 -6.48
N VAL A 143 -2.05 -6.96 -5.43
CA VAL A 143 -0.72 -6.49 -5.05
C VAL A 143 -0.24 -7.21 -3.81
N SER A 144 1.06 -7.36 -3.67
CA SER A 144 1.67 -7.91 -2.46
C SER A 144 3.17 -7.59 -2.41
N ARG A 145 3.75 -7.67 -1.22
CA ARG A 145 5.19 -7.52 -1.02
C ARG A 145 5.72 -8.58 -0.04
N ALA A 146 6.64 -9.43 -0.53
CA ALA A 146 7.43 -10.37 0.28
C ALA A 146 6.63 -11.25 1.27
N VAL A 147 5.46 -11.77 0.86
CA VAL A 147 4.55 -12.51 1.76
C VAL A 147 4.84 -14.01 1.78
N ALA A 148 5.08 -14.60 0.62
CA ALA A 148 5.29 -16.05 0.46
C ALA A 148 6.08 -16.34 -0.82
N GLU A 149 6.47 -17.61 -0.97
CA GLU A 149 6.97 -18.09 -2.27
C GLU A 149 5.93 -17.87 -3.36
N MET A 150 6.34 -17.44 -4.55
CA MET A 150 5.46 -17.02 -5.64
C MET A 150 4.41 -18.08 -6.00
N GLU A 151 4.81 -19.34 -6.09
CA GLU A 151 3.88 -20.44 -6.45
C GLU A 151 2.77 -20.58 -5.40
N THR A 152 3.12 -20.51 -4.13
CA THR A 152 2.17 -20.58 -3.01
C THR A 152 1.24 -19.37 -3.02
N PHE A 153 1.78 -18.17 -3.22
CA PHE A 153 1.00 -16.94 -3.31
C PHE A 153 -0.02 -17.01 -4.46
N VAL A 154 0.43 -17.39 -5.64
CA VAL A 154 -0.45 -17.52 -6.82
C VAL A 154 -1.58 -18.52 -6.56
N ARG A 155 -1.31 -19.66 -5.89
CA ARG A 155 -2.36 -20.63 -5.53
C ARG A 155 -3.46 -20.00 -4.67
N TRP A 156 -3.12 -19.10 -3.75
CA TRP A 156 -4.11 -18.44 -2.89
C TRP A 156 -5.01 -17.49 -3.66
N VAL A 157 -4.46 -16.77 -4.65
CA VAL A 157 -5.12 -15.58 -5.19
C VAL A 157 -5.53 -15.66 -6.67
N LYS A 158 -5.04 -16.62 -7.46
CA LYS A 158 -5.28 -16.70 -8.93
C LYS A 158 -6.76 -16.62 -9.31
N ASN A 159 -7.64 -17.20 -8.50
CA ASN A 159 -9.08 -17.23 -8.75
C ASN A 159 -9.79 -15.93 -8.30
N ARG A 160 -9.03 -14.93 -7.81
CA ARG A 160 -9.54 -13.63 -7.36
C ARG A 160 -9.28 -12.52 -8.38
N VAL A 161 -8.54 -12.81 -9.45
CA VAL A 161 -8.33 -11.86 -10.56
C VAL A 161 -9.60 -11.79 -11.40
N ALA A 162 -10.12 -10.58 -11.62
CA ALA A 162 -11.28 -10.34 -12.46
C ALA A 162 -10.95 -10.63 -13.93
N LYS A 163 -11.87 -11.28 -14.64
CA LYS A 163 -11.66 -11.69 -16.03
C LYS A 163 -11.72 -10.53 -17.03
N LYS A 164 -12.60 -9.55 -16.77
CA LYS A 164 -12.77 -8.38 -17.63
C LYS A 164 -11.76 -7.32 -17.20
N SER A 165 -10.95 -6.84 -18.14
CA SER A 165 -9.96 -5.79 -17.91
C SER A 165 -10.37 -4.51 -18.66
N ASN A 166 -10.16 -3.37 -17.99
CA ASN A 166 -10.33 -2.03 -18.56
C ASN A 166 -9.00 -1.26 -18.57
N HIS A 167 -7.87 -1.97 -18.43
CA HIS A 167 -6.52 -1.41 -18.37
C HIS A 167 -5.71 -1.87 -19.59
N ASP A 168 -4.65 -1.15 -19.92
CA ASP A 168 -3.70 -1.53 -20.97
C ASP A 168 -3.01 -2.85 -20.61
N LEU A 169 -2.56 -3.00 -19.37
CA LEU A 169 -2.11 -4.27 -18.82
C LEU A 169 -3.33 -5.09 -18.40
N LYS A 170 -3.38 -6.35 -18.79
CA LYS A 170 -4.44 -7.28 -18.35
C LYS A 170 -4.44 -7.39 -16.82
N ASN A 171 -5.64 -7.54 -16.25
CA ASN A 171 -5.81 -7.81 -14.82
C ASN A 171 -4.91 -8.94 -14.36
N GLY A 172 -4.30 -8.78 -13.19
CA GLY A 172 -3.32 -9.75 -12.72
C GLY A 172 -2.72 -9.47 -11.36
N ILE A 173 -1.56 -10.05 -11.14
CA ILE A 173 -0.80 -9.96 -9.89
C ILE A 173 0.42 -9.07 -10.13
N LEU A 174 0.60 -8.08 -9.27
CA LEU A 174 1.77 -7.20 -9.22
C LEU A 174 2.49 -7.45 -7.88
N TYR A 175 3.56 -8.21 -7.94
CA TYR A 175 4.27 -8.68 -6.75
C TYR A 175 5.61 -7.99 -6.59
N LEU A 176 5.78 -7.24 -5.50
CA LEU A 176 7.05 -6.63 -5.14
C LEU A 176 7.92 -7.64 -4.41
N LYS A 177 9.10 -7.90 -4.94
CA LYS A 177 10.11 -8.71 -4.27
C LYS A 177 10.83 -7.83 -3.23
N GLY A 178 10.91 -8.33 -1.99
CA GLY A 178 11.67 -7.68 -0.92
C GLY A 178 13.16 -7.96 -1.02
#